data_ee2bb453b3944b4234f293298d139f1e
#
_entry.id   ee2bb453b3944b4234f293298d139f1e
#
_cell.length_a   1.000
_cell.length_b   1.000
_cell.length_c   1.000
_cell.angle_alpha   90.00
_cell.angle_beta   90.00
_cell.angle_gamma   90.00
#
_symmetry.space_group_name_H-M   'P 1'
#
loop_
_entity.id
_entity.type
_entity.pdbx_description
1 polymer ?
#
loop_
_entity_poly.entity_id
_entity_poly.type
_entity_poly.pdbx_seq_one_letter_code
_entity_poly.pdbx_strand_id
1 'polypeptide(L)'
;MSESIGIYIHIPFCKSKCPYCDFFSGRASETDYDNYMRILKEKIKYWSGQTDKNVATVYFGGGTPSVLGADRLSDVLYSVKDCFTVEPEAEITVEANPDTGKTLDFEKLRLAGFNRVSVGFQTAVERELKALGRIHTAKDALVTTQRAKAAGIDNVSLDLMMGIPYQDIDSLKESIDFCAKCGVKHISSYLLKIEEGTRFFDIQDQLDLADDDKQAQLYLFAVDYLDKLGYKQYEISNFAIPGYESRHNSAYWKCEEYIGIGPSAHSFLNGRRFCYGRDLKAFEENIIIQDGEGGDEEEYIMLSLRLKSGLVFGEFEKRYQHRLSPLQMKKIGNFARAGFMELDSKRACFTPKGFLVSNAVISELLV
;
A
#
# COMPACT_ATOMS: atom_id res chain seq x y z
N MET A 1 -15.41 -2.80 17.36
CA MET A 1 -14.76 -1.78 16.51
C MET A 1 -13.43 -1.47 17.15
N SER A 2 -12.39 -1.20 16.37
CA SER A 2 -11.07 -0.82 16.89
C SER A 2 -11.18 0.50 17.69
N GLU A 3 -10.41 0.63 18.76
CA GLU A 3 -10.30 1.87 19.55
C GLU A 3 -9.42 2.91 18.83
N SER A 4 -8.75 2.50 17.77
CA SER A 4 -7.81 3.32 17.01
C SER A 4 -8.14 3.34 15.52
N ILE A 5 -7.67 4.39 14.83
CA ILE A 5 -7.82 4.59 13.38
C ILE A 5 -6.47 4.77 12.68
N GLY A 6 -6.49 4.60 11.34
CA GLY A 6 -5.42 5.05 10.45
C GLY A 6 -5.69 6.44 9.87
N ILE A 7 -4.65 7.21 9.60
CA ILE A 7 -4.72 8.43 8.78
C ILE A 7 -3.89 8.24 7.53
N TYR A 8 -4.52 8.40 6.36
CA TYR A 8 -3.84 8.44 5.06
C TYR A 8 -3.78 9.88 4.55
N ILE A 9 -2.59 10.39 4.29
CA ILE A 9 -2.35 11.72 3.71
C ILE A 9 -1.95 11.54 2.24
N HIS A 10 -2.82 11.94 1.33
CA HIS A 10 -2.53 11.89 -0.09
C HIS A 10 -1.75 13.12 -0.53
N ILE A 11 -0.59 12.92 -1.13
CA ILE A 11 0.21 14.00 -1.75
C ILE A 11 0.12 13.85 -3.26
N PRO A 12 -0.63 14.74 -3.96
CA PRO A 12 -0.95 14.56 -5.38
C PRO A 12 0.15 15.10 -6.31
N PHE A 13 1.42 15.03 -5.93
CA PHE A 13 2.50 15.63 -6.68
C PHE A 13 3.59 14.63 -7.08
N CYS A 14 4.04 14.75 -8.34
CA CYS A 14 5.18 13.99 -8.87
C CYS A 14 6.05 14.88 -9.73
N LYS A 15 7.37 14.63 -9.75
CA LYS A 15 8.27 15.26 -10.75
C LYS A 15 7.92 14.83 -12.18
N SER A 16 7.54 13.56 -12.35
CA SER A 16 7.13 12.98 -13.62
C SER A 16 6.09 11.90 -13.36
N LYS A 17 5.01 11.88 -14.14
CA LYS A 17 4.00 10.82 -14.06
C LYS A 17 4.46 9.62 -14.88
N CYS A 18 4.51 8.45 -14.22
CA CYS A 18 4.86 7.20 -14.88
C CYS A 18 3.73 6.76 -15.83
N PRO A 19 4.04 6.15 -16.99
CA PRO A 19 3.03 5.81 -18.00
C PRO A 19 2.04 4.72 -17.56
N TYR A 20 2.35 3.97 -16.53
CA TYR A 20 1.47 2.92 -15.96
C TYR A 20 0.64 3.39 -14.75
N CYS A 21 0.92 4.59 -14.20
CA CYS A 21 0.40 5.00 -12.90
C CYS A 21 -0.99 5.63 -13.02
N ASP A 22 -1.97 5.04 -12.32
CA ASP A 22 -3.34 5.56 -12.21
C ASP A 22 -3.54 6.51 -11.02
N PHE A 23 -2.62 6.59 -10.07
CA PHE A 23 -2.79 7.48 -8.92
C PHE A 23 -3.00 8.93 -9.35
N PHE A 24 -3.93 9.61 -8.66
CA PHE A 24 -4.15 11.03 -8.88
C PHE A 24 -2.88 11.82 -8.50
N SER A 25 -2.15 12.27 -9.50
CA SER A 25 -0.91 13.01 -9.30
C SER A 25 -0.54 13.83 -10.54
N GLY A 26 0.22 14.91 -10.31
CA GLY A 26 0.68 15.78 -11.37
C GLY A 26 1.91 16.58 -10.98
N ARG A 27 2.45 17.35 -11.94
CA ARG A 27 3.50 18.32 -11.66
C ARG A 27 2.89 19.56 -11.00
N ALA A 28 3.66 20.19 -10.13
CA ALA A 28 3.23 21.38 -9.41
C ALA A 28 4.42 22.32 -9.18
N SER A 29 4.13 23.58 -8.95
CA SER A 29 5.10 24.62 -8.55
C SER A 29 5.25 24.68 -7.03
N GLU A 30 6.24 25.40 -6.54
CA GLU A 30 6.43 25.67 -5.11
C GLU A 30 5.18 26.37 -4.50
N THR A 31 4.57 27.28 -5.24
CA THR A 31 3.33 27.96 -4.81
C THR A 31 2.16 26.99 -4.68
N ASP A 32 2.06 26.00 -5.60
CA ASP A 32 1.02 24.97 -5.50
C ASP A 32 1.25 24.07 -4.27
N TYR A 33 2.50 23.74 -3.95
CA TYR A 33 2.83 23.01 -2.73
C TYR A 33 2.38 23.77 -1.48
N ASP A 34 2.73 25.08 -1.38
CA ASP A 34 2.39 25.89 -0.21
C ASP A 34 0.87 26.06 -0.05
N ASN A 35 0.15 26.30 -1.14
CA ASN A 35 -1.31 26.35 -1.13
C ASN A 35 -1.91 25.02 -0.69
N TYR A 36 -1.42 23.90 -1.22
CA TYR A 36 -1.90 22.58 -0.84
C TYR A 36 -1.65 22.28 0.64
N MET A 37 -0.46 22.63 1.16
CA MET A 37 -0.14 22.46 2.59
C MET A 37 -1.10 23.22 3.49
N ARG A 38 -1.49 24.44 3.13
CA ARG A 38 -2.48 25.23 3.87
C ARG A 38 -3.84 24.52 3.93
N ILE A 39 -4.35 24.10 2.76
CA ILE A 39 -5.63 23.38 2.64
C ILE A 39 -5.58 22.07 3.43
N LEU A 40 -4.51 21.30 3.26
CA LEU A 40 -4.34 20.01 3.94
C LEU A 40 -4.42 20.13 5.46
N LYS A 41 -3.78 21.16 6.06
CA LYS A 41 -3.85 21.43 7.50
C LYS A 41 -5.27 21.81 7.96
N GLU A 42 -6.01 22.58 7.16
CA GLU A 42 -7.40 22.89 7.44
C GLU A 42 -8.28 21.63 7.44
N LYS A 43 -8.03 20.69 6.51
CA LYS A 43 -8.75 19.41 6.47
C LYS A 43 -8.34 18.46 7.61
N ILE A 44 -7.08 18.44 8.02
CA ILE A 44 -6.61 17.71 9.20
C ILE A 44 -7.38 18.20 10.44
N LYS A 45 -7.49 19.50 10.63
CA LYS A 45 -8.25 20.09 11.72
C LYS A 45 -9.76 19.79 11.63
N TYR A 46 -10.33 19.80 10.42
CA TYR A 46 -11.75 19.43 10.21
C TYR A 46 -11.99 17.98 10.66
N TRP A 47 -11.17 17.04 10.20
CA TRP A 47 -11.35 15.63 10.48
C TRP A 47 -11.07 15.25 11.93
N SER A 48 -10.21 15.96 12.63
CA SER A 48 -9.98 15.73 14.06
C SER A 48 -11.24 16.01 14.90
N GLY A 49 -12.14 16.87 14.45
CA GLY A 49 -13.44 17.09 15.08
C GLY A 49 -14.51 16.04 14.75
N GLN A 50 -14.20 15.02 13.91
CA GLN A 50 -15.16 14.01 13.49
C GLN A 50 -14.96 12.66 14.21
N THR A 51 -13.94 12.53 15.04
CA THR A 51 -13.62 11.31 15.79
C THR A 51 -12.79 11.61 17.02
N ASP A 52 -13.04 10.86 18.10
CA ASP A 52 -12.24 10.90 19.35
C ASP A 52 -11.25 9.71 19.42
N LYS A 53 -11.13 8.90 18.36
CA LYS A 53 -10.27 7.72 18.35
C LYS A 53 -8.81 8.09 18.28
N ASN A 54 -7.96 7.29 18.94
CA ASN A 54 -6.51 7.40 18.82
C ASN A 54 -6.04 7.04 17.40
N VAL A 55 -4.91 7.60 17.00
CA VAL A 55 -4.30 7.33 15.69
C VAL A 55 -3.16 6.34 15.86
N ALA A 56 -3.37 5.11 15.34
CA ALA A 56 -2.37 4.04 15.39
C ALA A 56 -1.38 4.07 14.21
N THR A 57 -1.79 4.67 13.08
CA THR A 57 -0.93 4.78 11.89
C THR A 57 -1.16 6.09 11.14
N VAL A 58 -0.08 6.68 10.61
CA VAL A 58 -0.14 7.82 9.67
C VAL A 58 0.66 7.46 8.43
N TYR A 59 0.06 7.55 7.26
CA TYR A 59 0.69 7.16 5.99
C TYR A 59 0.64 8.31 4.98
N PHE A 60 1.81 8.78 4.57
CA PHE A 60 1.96 9.78 3.52
C PHE A 60 2.26 9.07 2.20
N GLY A 61 1.29 9.08 1.29
CA GLY A 61 1.38 8.39 0.00
C GLY A 61 0.74 9.16 -1.16
N GLY A 62 0.50 8.46 -2.25
CA GLY A 62 -0.24 8.95 -3.43
C GLY A 62 0.64 9.19 -4.65
N GLY A 63 1.06 10.41 -4.92
CA GLY A 63 2.02 10.73 -5.96
C GLY A 63 3.44 10.40 -5.52
N THR A 64 4.15 11.37 -5.01
CA THR A 64 5.51 11.20 -4.47
C THR A 64 5.71 12.16 -3.30
N PRO A 65 5.35 11.80 -2.07
CA PRO A 65 5.46 12.70 -0.92
C PRO A 65 6.83 13.35 -0.75
N SER A 66 7.89 12.63 -1.05
CA SER A 66 9.27 13.15 -0.96
C SER A 66 9.59 14.37 -1.85
N VAL A 67 8.73 14.73 -2.82
CA VAL A 67 8.92 15.96 -3.61
C VAL A 67 8.73 17.24 -2.78
N LEU A 68 7.96 17.16 -1.68
CA LEU A 68 7.69 18.28 -0.79
C LEU A 68 8.90 18.67 0.08
N GLY A 69 9.86 17.74 0.23
CA GLY A 69 10.97 17.92 1.15
C GLY A 69 10.59 17.66 2.62
N ALA A 70 11.60 17.52 3.45
CA ALA A 70 11.42 17.15 4.86
C ALA A 70 10.70 18.22 5.68
N ASP A 71 10.89 19.50 5.36
CA ASP A 71 10.26 20.61 6.09
C ASP A 71 8.73 20.55 6.02
N ARG A 72 8.18 20.50 4.80
CA ARG A 72 6.73 20.46 4.60
C ARG A 72 6.10 19.16 5.12
N LEU A 73 6.79 18.03 4.93
CA LEU A 73 6.32 16.73 5.45
C LEU A 73 6.26 16.74 6.98
N SER A 74 7.29 17.27 7.64
CA SER A 74 7.32 17.38 9.10
C SER A 74 6.23 18.33 9.62
N ASP A 75 6.00 19.45 8.95
CA ASP A 75 5.00 20.44 9.30
C ASP A 75 3.56 19.87 9.20
N VAL A 76 3.27 19.06 8.20
CA VAL A 76 1.99 18.31 8.11
C VAL A 76 1.87 17.29 9.24
N LEU A 77 2.92 16.53 9.53
CA LEU A 77 2.89 15.56 10.62
C LEU A 77 2.69 16.22 11.98
N TYR A 78 3.29 17.38 12.23
CA TYR A 78 3.03 18.17 13.45
C TYR A 78 1.56 18.60 13.51
N SER A 79 0.97 19.04 12.39
CA SER A 79 -0.46 19.37 12.36
C SER A 79 -1.36 18.17 12.68
N VAL A 80 -0.98 16.96 12.27
CA VAL A 80 -1.69 15.73 12.68
C VAL A 80 -1.55 15.51 14.18
N LYS A 81 -0.34 15.61 14.74
CA LYS A 81 -0.08 15.41 16.17
C LYS A 81 -0.74 16.46 17.06
N ASP A 82 -0.88 17.69 16.58
CA ASP A 82 -1.55 18.80 17.31
C ASP A 82 -3.07 18.63 17.33
N CYS A 83 -3.63 17.99 16.29
CA CYS A 83 -5.08 17.84 16.13
C CYS A 83 -5.62 16.50 16.62
N PHE A 84 -4.84 15.42 16.56
CA PHE A 84 -5.23 14.06 16.94
C PHE A 84 -4.35 13.51 18.06
N THR A 85 -4.90 12.58 18.83
CA THR A 85 -4.13 11.80 19.79
C THR A 85 -3.41 10.67 19.04
N VAL A 86 -2.16 10.92 18.63
CA VAL A 86 -1.32 9.92 17.96
C VAL A 86 -0.69 9.01 19.02
N GLU A 87 -0.84 7.69 18.86
CA GLU A 87 -0.27 6.71 19.79
C GLU A 87 1.27 6.81 19.84
N PRO A 88 1.91 6.60 20.99
CA PRO A 88 3.38 6.66 21.09
C PRO A 88 4.09 5.72 20.13
N GLU A 89 3.51 4.54 19.89
CA GLU A 89 4.03 3.48 19.00
C GLU A 89 3.38 3.51 17.60
N ALA A 90 2.79 4.65 17.20
CA ALA A 90 2.17 4.76 15.89
C ALA A 90 3.18 4.49 14.76
N GLU A 91 2.76 3.73 13.74
CA GLU A 91 3.52 3.61 12.50
C GLU A 91 3.33 4.88 11.67
N ILE A 92 4.41 5.60 11.39
CA ILE A 92 4.39 6.84 10.62
C ILE A 92 5.24 6.65 9.37
N THR A 93 4.58 6.45 8.24
CA THR A 93 5.19 6.10 6.96
C THR A 93 5.26 7.30 6.02
N VAL A 94 6.34 7.40 5.25
CA VAL A 94 6.44 8.27 4.09
C VAL A 94 6.90 7.49 2.86
N GLU A 95 6.21 7.72 1.73
CA GLU A 95 6.66 7.23 0.43
C GLU A 95 7.71 8.17 -0.18
N ALA A 96 8.71 7.58 -0.82
CA ALA A 96 9.76 8.29 -1.52
C ALA A 96 10.07 7.62 -2.86
N ASN A 97 10.34 8.42 -3.89
CA ASN A 97 11.00 7.91 -5.08
C ASN A 97 12.53 8.04 -4.92
N PRO A 98 13.33 7.12 -5.47
CA PRO A 98 14.79 7.19 -5.34
C PRO A 98 15.42 8.48 -5.82
N ASP A 99 14.86 9.12 -6.86
CA ASP A 99 15.38 10.39 -7.43
C ASP A 99 15.21 11.59 -6.48
N THR A 100 14.19 11.57 -5.62
CA THR A 100 13.95 12.58 -4.57
C THR A 100 14.50 12.13 -3.23
N GLY A 101 14.39 10.85 -2.90
CA GLY A 101 14.85 10.27 -1.65
C GLY A 101 16.36 10.41 -1.42
N LYS A 102 17.17 10.32 -2.48
CA LYS A 102 18.63 10.46 -2.34
C LYS A 102 19.10 11.84 -1.82
N THR A 103 18.23 12.84 -1.82
CA THR A 103 18.51 14.20 -1.29
C THR A 103 17.61 14.57 -0.12
N LEU A 104 16.65 13.75 0.25
CA LEU A 104 15.70 13.97 1.35
C LEU A 104 16.43 13.97 2.71
N ASP A 105 16.09 14.89 3.57
CA ASP A 105 16.61 14.94 4.95
C ASP A 105 15.85 13.96 5.85
N PHE A 106 16.34 12.72 5.90
CA PHE A 106 15.73 11.66 6.72
C PHE A 106 15.96 11.87 8.23
N GLU A 107 17.03 12.57 8.63
CA GLU A 107 17.26 12.89 10.05
C GLU A 107 16.15 13.81 10.56
N LYS A 108 15.82 14.85 9.79
CA LYS A 108 14.70 15.74 10.09
C LYS A 108 13.37 15.01 10.14
N LEU A 109 13.09 14.11 9.18
CA LEU A 109 11.88 13.29 9.18
C LEU A 109 11.80 12.40 10.43
N ARG A 110 12.92 11.74 10.80
CA ARG A 110 12.97 10.91 11.99
C ARG A 110 12.70 11.72 13.26
N LEU A 111 13.30 12.91 13.37
CA LEU A 111 13.09 13.81 14.52
C LEU A 111 11.62 14.30 14.61
N ALA A 112 10.96 14.49 13.48
CA ALA A 112 9.52 14.78 13.45
C ALA A 112 8.67 13.57 13.88
N GLY A 113 9.20 12.34 13.75
CA GLY A 113 8.56 11.11 14.19
C GLY A 113 8.26 10.11 13.09
N PHE A 114 8.69 10.33 11.84
CA PHE A 114 8.62 9.30 10.81
C PHE A 114 9.50 8.12 11.20
N ASN A 115 8.95 6.90 11.16
CA ASN A 115 9.63 5.69 11.57
C ASN A 115 9.61 4.57 10.51
N ARG A 116 8.94 4.82 9.36
CA ARG A 116 8.92 3.90 8.22
C ARG A 116 9.05 4.68 6.89
N VAL A 117 9.79 4.11 5.93
CA VAL A 117 9.96 4.67 4.58
C VAL A 117 9.63 3.59 3.56
N SER A 118 8.78 3.90 2.57
CA SER A 118 8.56 3.05 1.38
C SER A 118 9.20 3.71 0.17
N VAL A 119 10.04 2.98 -0.56
CA VAL A 119 10.82 3.51 -1.67
C VAL A 119 10.41 2.83 -2.97
N GLY A 120 9.87 3.61 -3.90
CA GLY A 120 9.41 3.15 -5.22
C GLY A 120 10.55 2.72 -6.14
N PHE A 121 11.14 1.56 -5.87
CA PHE A 121 12.30 1.00 -6.56
C PHE A 121 11.94 0.37 -7.91
N GLN A 122 10.94 -0.50 -7.97
CA GLN A 122 10.33 -1.23 -9.07
C GLN A 122 11.17 -2.39 -9.62
N THR A 123 12.43 -2.19 -9.98
CA THR A 123 13.34 -3.20 -10.52
C THR A 123 14.80 -2.74 -10.42
N ALA A 124 15.75 -3.66 -10.37
CA ALA A 124 17.18 -3.37 -10.47
C ALA A 124 17.65 -3.17 -11.92
N VAL A 125 16.88 -3.64 -12.90
CA VAL A 125 17.27 -3.75 -14.29
C VAL A 125 16.97 -2.46 -15.04
N GLU A 126 18.01 -1.82 -15.60
CA GLU A 126 17.91 -0.49 -16.22
C GLU A 126 16.95 -0.44 -17.41
N ARG A 127 16.92 -1.50 -18.26
CA ARG A 127 16.00 -1.55 -19.41
C ARG A 127 14.54 -1.58 -18.95
N GLU A 128 14.24 -2.27 -17.85
CA GLU A 128 12.89 -2.36 -17.26
C GLU A 128 12.50 -1.02 -16.64
N LEU A 129 13.41 -0.35 -15.90
CA LEU A 129 13.19 1.01 -15.39
C LEU A 129 12.86 1.99 -16.53
N LYS A 130 13.60 1.93 -17.65
CA LYS A 130 13.33 2.76 -18.82
C LYS A 130 11.96 2.48 -19.45
N ALA A 131 11.58 1.21 -19.54
CA ALA A 131 10.26 0.81 -20.05
C ALA A 131 9.12 1.33 -19.16
N LEU A 132 9.33 1.34 -17.84
CA LEU A 132 8.41 1.92 -16.86
C LEU A 132 8.42 3.46 -16.84
N GLY A 133 9.27 4.13 -17.64
CA GLY A 133 9.41 5.58 -17.62
C GLY A 133 10.01 6.12 -16.31
N ARG A 134 10.75 5.29 -15.58
CA ARG A 134 11.42 5.71 -14.34
C ARG A 134 12.70 6.48 -14.65
N ILE A 135 12.95 7.54 -13.88
CA ILE A 135 14.09 8.44 -14.07
C ILE A 135 15.26 8.18 -13.11
N HIS A 136 15.07 7.28 -12.17
CA HIS A 136 16.07 6.86 -11.19
C HIS A 136 16.81 5.59 -11.66
N THR A 137 17.90 5.30 -10.97
CA THR A 137 18.69 4.06 -11.11
C THR A 137 18.58 3.20 -9.85
N ALA A 138 18.94 1.91 -9.94
CA ALA A 138 19.05 1.05 -8.76
C ALA A 138 20.03 1.64 -7.71
N LYS A 139 21.10 2.31 -8.15
CA LYS A 139 22.03 3.00 -7.24
C LYS A 139 21.35 4.12 -6.44
N ASP A 140 20.42 4.86 -7.05
CA ASP A 140 19.67 5.90 -6.32
C ASP A 140 18.79 5.30 -5.20
N ALA A 141 18.20 4.12 -5.46
CA ALA A 141 17.43 3.38 -4.44
C ALA A 141 18.33 2.89 -3.28
N LEU A 142 19.53 2.38 -3.60
CA LEU A 142 20.51 2.00 -2.58
C LEU A 142 20.91 3.19 -1.71
N VAL A 143 21.23 4.33 -2.34
CA VAL A 143 21.61 5.58 -1.62
C VAL A 143 20.46 6.05 -0.73
N THR A 144 19.23 6.06 -1.24
CA THR A 144 18.03 6.44 -0.46
C THR A 144 17.86 5.54 0.76
N THR A 145 17.94 4.22 0.57
CA THR A 145 17.85 3.23 1.67
C THR A 145 18.95 3.43 2.71
N GLN A 146 20.20 3.61 2.27
CA GLN A 146 21.34 3.83 3.18
C GLN A 146 21.18 5.12 3.99
N ARG A 147 20.70 6.20 3.38
CA ARG A 147 20.47 7.49 4.05
C ARG A 147 19.34 7.39 5.08
N ALA A 148 18.22 6.70 4.76
CA ALA A 148 17.15 6.47 5.72
C ALA A 148 17.66 5.69 6.94
N LYS A 149 18.40 4.59 6.71
CA LYS A 149 18.99 3.77 7.79
C LYS A 149 20.03 4.53 8.61
N ALA A 150 20.90 5.33 7.96
CA ALA A 150 21.89 6.16 8.65
C ALA A 150 21.25 7.22 9.55
N ALA A 151 20.07 7.72 9.19
CA ALA A 151 19.25 8.62 10.01
C ALA A 151 18.52 7.90 11.16
N GLY A 152 18.61 6.56 11.26
CA GLY A 152 17.95 5.76 12.29
C GLY A 152 16.53 5.31 11.96
N ILE A 153 16.13 5.34 10.68
CA ILE A 153 14.87 4.74 10.20
C ILE A 153 15.21 3.36 9.62
N ASP A 154 15.12 2.32 10.45
CA ASP A 154 15.46 0.94 10.08
C ASP A 154 14.33 0.24 9.30
N ASN A 155 13.07 0.66 9.49
CA ASN A 155 11.92 0.11 8.80
C ASN A 155 11.80 0.71 7.39
N VAL A 156 12.60 0.18 6.48
CA VAL A 156 12.60 0.57 5.07
C VAL A 156 11.99 -0.53 4.21
N SER A 157 11.08 -0.15 3.32
CA SER A 157 10.49 -0.97 2.27
C SER A 157 11.07 -0.59 0.91
N LEU A 158 11.27 -1.58 0.03
CA LEU A 158 11.44 -1.36 -1.41
C LEU A 158 10.23 -1.93 -2.14
N ASP A 159 9.63 -1.12 -3.02
CA ASP A 159 8.51 -1.53 -3.84
C ASP A 159 9.04 -2.13 -5.14
N LEU A 160 8.70 -3.38 -5.41
CA LEU A 160 9.11 -4.19 -6.55
C LEU A 160 7.89 -4.48 -7.42
N MET A 161 8.02 -4.35 -8.73
CA MET A 161 6.95 -4.70 -9.67
C MET A 161 7.25 -6.01 -10.38
N MET A 162 6.20 -6.81 -10.59
CA MET A 162 6.23 -8.05 -11.37
C MET A 162 5.37 -7.93 -12.62
N GLY A 163 5.69 -8.71 -13.66
CA GLY A 163 4.96 -8.71 -14.92
C GLY A 163 5.15 -7.44 -15.75
N ILE A 164 6.22 -6.70 -15.50
CA ILE A 164 6.58 -5.49 -16.24
C ILE A 164 7.24 -5.83 -17.60
N PRO A 165 7.26 -4.87 -18.57
CA PRO A 165 7.86 -5.14 -19.87
C PRO A 165 9.30 -5.66 -19.79
N TYR A 166 9.61 -6.68 -20.57
CA TYR A 166 10.92 -7.35 -20.68
C TYR A 166 11.35 -8.18 -19.46
N GLN A 167 10.50 -8.31 -18.45
CA GLN A 167 10.85 -9.03 -17.22
C GLN A 167 10.79 -10.55 -17.44
N ASP A 168 11.78 -11.23 -16.90
CA ASP A 168 11.82 -12.68 -16.74
C ASP A 168 12.21 -13.08 -15.31
N ILE A 169 12.32 -14.39 -15.06
CA ILE A 169 12.66 -14.90 -13.73
C ILE A 169 14.06 -14.46 -13.29
N ASP A 170 15.01 -14.36 -14.20
CA ASP A 170 16.39 -14.00 -13.87
C ASP A 170 16.47 -12.51 -13.49
N SER A 171 15.80 -11.62 -14.23
CA SER A 171 15.76 -10.18 -13.93
C SER A 171 14.95 -9.88 -12.66
N LEU A 172 13.86 -10.64 -12.41
CA LEU A 172 13.13 -10.56 -11.14
C LEU A 172 14.00 -11.02 -9.96
N LYS A 173 14.74 -12.13 -10.14
CA LYS A 173 15.68 -12.61 -9.13
C LYS A 173 16.77 -11.58 -8.82
N GLU A 174 17.36 -10.94 -9.84
CA GLU A 174 18.34 -9.86 -9.68
C GLU A 174 17.77 -8.72 -8.83
N SER A 175 16.51 -8.36 -9.07
CA SER A 175 15.81 -7.30 -8.33
C SER A 175 15.52 -7.68 -6.88
N ILE A 176 15.14 -8.93 -6.59
CA ILE A 176 14.95 -9.43 -5.24
C ILE A 176 16.30 -9.50 -4.48
N ASP A 177 17.35 -10.01 -5.14
CA ASP A 177 18.70 -10.05 -4.55
C ASP A 177 19.20 -8.65 -4.21
N PHE A 178 18.91 -7.66 -5.07
CA PHE A 178 19.22 -6.26 -4.78
C PHE A 178 18.50 -5.76 -3.53
N CYS A 179 17.20 -6.03 -3.36
CA CYS A 179 16.45 -5.67 -2.16
C CYS A 179 17.07 -6.29 -0.90
N ALA A 180 17.38 -7.57 -0.95
CA ALA A 180 18.04 -8.28 0.17
C ALA A 180 19.42 -7.66 0.49
N LYS A 181 20.22 -7.34 -0.54
CA LYS A 181 21.53 -6.67 -0.38
C LYS A 181 21.42 -5.28 0.24
N CYS A 182 20.34 -4.54 -0.04
CA CYS A 182 20.05 -3.26 0.63
C CYS A 182 19.73 -3.46 2.13
N GLY A 183 19.43 -4.67 2.55
CA GLY A 183 19.12 -5.02 3.95
C GLY A 183 17.84 -4.36 4.42
N VAL A 184 16.84 -4.21 3.53
CA VAL A 184 15.52 -3.69 3.87
C VAL A 184 14.74 -4.70 4.72
N LYS A 185 13.75 -4.24 5.45
CA LYS A 185 12.94 -5.08 6.33
C LYS A 185 11.63 -5.53 5.69
N HIS A 186 11.26 -4.88 4.59
CA HIS A 186 9.98 -5.07 3.93
C HIS A 186 10.16 -4.95 2.41
N ILE A 187 9.40 -5.73 1.64
CA ILE A 187 9.34 -5.68 0.18
C ILE A 187 7.88 -5.72 -0.22
N SER A 188 7.40 -4.67 -0.91
CA SER A 188 6.12 -4.71 -1.61
C SER A 188 6.37 -5.29 -2.99
N SER A 189 5.77 -6.42 -3.34
CA SER A 189 5.96 -7.06 -4.65
C SER A 189 4.60 -7.33 -5.28
N TYR A 190 4.23 -6.51 -6.26
CA TYR A 190 2.91 -6.54 -6.87
C TYR A 190 2.99 -6.67 -8.40
N LEU A 191 2.00 -7.38 -8.96
CA LEU A 191 1.86 -7.51 -10.41
C LEU A 191 1.43 -6.17 -11.02
N LEU A 192 2.05 -5.83 -12.15
CA LEU A 192 1.61 -4.68 -12.96
C LEU A 192 0.17 -4.93 -13.40
N LYS A 193 -0.71 -4.01 -13.05
CA LYS A 193 -2.06 -3.92 -13.61
C LYS A 193 -2.13 -2.72 -14.53
N ILE A 194 -2.65 -2.92 -15.73
CA ILE A 194 -2.88 -1.84 -16.70
C ILE A 194 -4.27 -1.29 -16.45
N GLU A 195 -4.35 -0.05 -16.03
CA GLU A 195 -5.59 0.64 -15.72
C GLU A 195 -6.00 1.56 -16.88
N GLU A 196 -7.30 1.62 -17.16
CA GLU A 196 -7.88 2.55 -18.13
C GLU A 196 -7.52 4.01 -17.77
N GLY A 197 -7.24 4.82 -18.77
CA GLY A 197 -6.79 6.22 -18.59
C GLY A 197 -5.29 6.37 -18.33
N THR A 198 -4.53 5.29 -18.29
CA THR A 198 -3.07 5.33 -18.28
C THR A 198 -2.49 5.24 -19.68
N ARG A 199 -1.28 5.79 -19.89
CA ARG A 199 -0.61 5.65 -21.20
C ARG A 199 -0.32 4.19 -21.54
N PHE A 200 -0.06 3.32 -20.57
CA PHE A 200 0.14 1.90 -20.81
C PHE A 200 -1.11 1.25 -21.37
N PHE A 201 -2.31 1.66 -20.94
CA PHE A 201 -3.56 1.19 -21.50
C PHE A 201 -3.67 1.52 -23.00
N ASP A 202 -3.29 2.75 -23.40
CA ASP A 202 -3.36 3.20 -24.79
C ASP A 202 -2.42 2.46 -25.73
N ILE A 203 -1.31 1.91 -25.19
CA ILE A 203 -0.24 1.26 -25.98
C ILE A 203 -0.03 -0.22 -25.59
N GLN A 204 -0.95 -0.82 -24.86
CA GLN A 204 -0.76 -2.16 -24.28
C GLN A 204 -0.37 -3.23 -25.29
N ASP A 205 -0.92 -3.16 -26.52
CA ASP A 205 -0.59 -4.09 -27.60
C ASP A 205 0.85 -3.94 -28.16
N GLN A 206 1.56 -2.87 -27.76
CA GLN A 206 2.94 -2.59 -28.16
C GLN A 206 3.94 -2.93 -27.04
N LEU A 207 3.44 -3.28 -25.84
CA LEU A 207 4.27 -3.61 -24.71
C LEU A 207 4.62 -5.11 -24.71
N ASP A 208 5.89 -5.41 -24.49
CA ASP A 208 6.35 -6.79 -24.28
C ASP A 208 6.01 -7.26 -22.85
N LEU A 209 4.74 -7.58 -22.64
CA LEU A 209 4.22 -7.98 -21.34
C LEU A 209 4.18 -9.52 -21.20
N ALA A 210 4.34 -9.98 -20.00
CA ALA A 210 4.10 -11.36 -19.64
C ALA A 210 2.61 -11.70 -19.77
N ASP A 211 2.28 -12.84 -20.38
CA ASP A 211 0.95 -13.43 -20.33
C ASP A 211 0.60 -13.91 -18.90
N ASP A 212 -0.64 -14.34 -18.71
CA ASP A 212 -1.14 -14.76 -17.39
C ASP A 212 -0.33 -15.92 -16.78
N ASP A 213 0.09 -16.89 -17.61
CA ASP A 213 0.89 -18.03 -17.16
C ASP A 213 2.28 -17.59 -16.70
N LYS A 214 2.92 -16.71 -17.44
CA LYS A 214 4.23 -16.14 -17.06
C LYS A 214 4.11 -15.23 -15.84
N GLN A 215 3.04 -14.43 -15.74
CA GLN A 215 2.77 -13.63 -14.53
C GLN A 215 2.60 -14.52 -13.30
N ALA A 216 1.85 -15.62 -13.43
CA ALA A 216 1.69 -16.61 -12.35
C ALA A 216 3.04 -17.24 -11.96
N GLN A 217 3.89 -17.57 -12.92
CA GLN A 217 5.23 -18.11 -12.66
C GLN A 217 6.12 -17.10 -11.93
N LEU A 218 6.12 -15.83 -12.35
CA LEU A 218 6.87 -14.75 -11.69
C LEU A 218 6.41 -14.57 -10.23
N TYR A 219 5.10 -14.54 -10.01
CA TYR A 219 4.53 -14.41 -8.67
C TYR A 219 4.93 -15.58 -7.76
N LEU A 220 4.73 -16.82 -8.22
CA LEU A 220 5.06 -18.00 -7.41
C LEU A 220 6.57 -18.10 -7.14
N PHE A 221 7.40 -17.74 -8.11
CA PHE A 221 8.84 -17.64 -7.92
C PHE A 221 9.19 -16.59 -6.86
N ALA A 222 8.61 -15.40 -6.93
CA ALA A 222 8.86 -14.34 -5.96
C ALA A 222 8.48 -14.77 -4.52
N VAL A 223 7.31 -15.41 -4.35
CA VAL A 223 6.86 -15.92 -3.04
C VAL A 223 7.87 -16.92 -2.47
N ASP A 224 8.26 -17.92 -3.26
CA ASP A 224 9.21 -18.96 -2.82
C ASP A 224 10.61 -18.37 -2.54
N TYR A 225 11.09 -17.49 -3.41
CA TYR A 225 12.42 -16.94 -3.30
C TYR A 225 12.56 -15.93 -2.16
N LEU A 226 11.57 -15.07 -1.95
CA LEU A 226 11.52 -14.16 -0.80
C LEU A 226 11.44 -14.91 0.53
N ASP A 227 10.65 -16.00 0.58
CA ASP A 227 10.56 -16.85 1.78
C ASP A 227 11.94 -17.46 2.15
N LYS A 228 12.71 -17.95 1.17
CA LYS A 228 14.08 -18.46 1.36
C LYS A 228 15.05 -17.39 1.87
N LEU A 229 14.80 -16.12 1.55
CA LEU A 229 15.61 -14.99 2.03
C LEU A 229 15.11 -14.45 3.40
N GLY A 230 14.06 -15.05 3.97
CA GLY A 230 13.50 -14.69 5.28
C GLY A 230 12.39 -13.66 5.25
N TYR A 231 11.98 -13.19 4.07
CA TYR A 231 10.80 -12.30 3.91
C TYR A 231 9.54 -13.14 3.82
N LYS A 232 8.73 -13.12 4.86
CA LYS A 232 7.47 -13.87 4.91
C LYS A 232 6.35 -13.09 4.25
N GLN A 233 5.60 -13.75 3.36
CA GLN A 233 4.39 -13.20 2.83
C GLN A 233 3.37 -13.02 3.95
N TYR A 234 2.86 -11.81 4.18
CA TYR A 234 1.82 -11.56 5.19
C TYR A 234 0.49 -11.12 4.57
N GLU A 235 0.50 -10.66 3.31
CA GLU A 235 -0.69 -10.41 2.50
C GLU A 235 -0.37 -10.62 1.01
N ILE A 236 -1.34 -10.41 0.11
CA ILE A 236 -1.26 -10.78 -1.30
C ILE A 236 -0.02 -10.24 -2.03
N SER A 237 0.45 -9.03 -1.69
CA SER A 237 1.52 -8.32 -2.40
C SER A 237 2.69 -7.90 -1.50
N ASN A 238 2.64 -8.17 -0.20
CA ASN A 238 3.66 -7.67 0.72
C ASN A 238 4.35 -8.78 1.51
N PHE A 239 5.66 -8.59 1.66
CA PHE A 239 6.59 -9.51 2.30
C PHE A 239 7.44 -8.77 3.31
N ALA A 240 7.66 -9.34 4.48
CA ALA A 240 8.44 -8.70 5.53
C ALA A 240 9.30 -9.69 6.32
N ILE A 241 10.38 -9.21 6.88
CA ILE A 241 10.99 -9.87 8.04
C ILE A 241 9.96 -9.81 9.18
N PRO A 242 9.68 -10.91 9.90
CA PRO A 242 8.68 -10.93 10.96
C PRO A 242 8.82 -9.77 11.94
N GLY A 243 7.71 -9.05 12.20
CA GLY A 243 7.64 -7.85 13.03
C GLY A 243 7.82 -6.53 12.26
N TYR A 244 7.99 -6.57 10.93
CA TYR A 244 8.10 -5.39 10.07
C TYR A 244 6.97 -5.30 9.03
N GLU A 245 5.87 -6.02 9.25
CA GLU A 245 4.67 -5.92 8.43
C GLU A 245 4.12 -4.49 8.49
N SER A 246 3.65 -3.94 7.36
CA SER A 246 3.00 -2.62 7.35
C SER A 246 1.70 -2.67 8.15
N ARG A 247 1.66 -1.95 9.26
CA ARG A 247 0.46 -1.86 10.10
C ARG A 247 -0.66 -1.11 9.40
N HIS A 248 -0.32 -0.04 8.69
CA HIS A 248 -1.30 0.76 7.96
C HIS A 248 -2.00 -0.05 6.87
N ASN A 249 -1.23 -0.75 6.02
CA ASN A 249 -1.80 -1.59 4.95
C ASN A 249 -2.60 -2.77 5.54
N SER A 250 -2.09 -3.38 6.61
CA SER A 250 -2.78 -4.47 7.29
C SER A 250 -4.12 -4.06 7.88
N ALA A 251 -4.26 -2.80 8.35
CA ALA A 251 -5.50 -2.26 8.88
C ALA A 251 -6.61 -2.23 7.82
N TYR A 252 -6.30 -1.89 6.56
CA TYR A 252 -7.26 -1.96 5.46
C TYR A 252 -7.81 -3.38 5.27
N TRP A 253 -6.93 -4.37 5.24
CA TRP A 253 -7.32 -5.78 5.07
C TRP A 253 -8.08 -6.36 6.26
N LYS A 254 -7.91 -5.79 7.46
CA LYS A 254 -8.69 -6.13 8.65
C LYS A 254 -10.03 -5.38 8.73
N CYS A 255 -10.35 -4.59 7.72
CA CYS A 255 -11.54 -3.74 7.72
C CYS A 255 -11.58 -2.83 8.96
N GLU A 256 -10.44 -2.23 9.32
CA GLU A 256 -10.31 -1.23 10.37
C GLU A 256 -10.59 0.16 9.81
N GLU A 257 -11.04 1.06 10.66
CA GLU A 257 -11.39 2.42 10.24
C GLU A 257 -10.17 3.27 9.94
N TYR A 258 -10.32 4.16 8.97
CA TYR A 258 -9.29 5.13 8.59
C TYR A 258 -9.90 6.37 7.95
N ILE A 259 -9.15 7.46 7.99
CA ILE A 259 -9.48 8.73 7.36
C ILE A 259 -8.43 9.03 6.29
N GLY A 260 -8.89 9.18 5.04
CA GLY A 260 -8.07 9.65 3.93
C GLY A 260 -8.24 11.16 3.73
N ILE A 261 -7.14 11.89 3.73
CA ILE A 261 -7.11 13.34 3.57
C ILE A 261 -6.30 13.71 2.34
N GLY A 262 -6.96 14.27 1.36
CA GLY A 262 -6.41 14.68 0.07
C GLY A 262 -7.27 14.23 -1.10
N PRO A 263 -7.08 14.82 -2.31
CA PRO A 263 -7.85 14.44 -3.48
C PRO A 263 -7.63 12.96 -3.81
N SER A 264 -8.72 12.27 -4.22
CA SER A 264 -8.73 10.81 -4.47
C SER A 264 -8.51 9.93 -3.23
N ALA A 265 -8.38 10.48 -2.02
CA ALA A 265 -8.23 9.70 -0.81
C ALA A 265 -9.58 9.10 -0.37
N HIS A 266 -9.59 7.80 -0.14
CA HIS A 266 -10.73 7.07 0.39
C HIS A 266 -10.69 7.06 1.92
N SER A 267 -11.85 6.85 2.53
CA SER A 267 -12.03 6.75 3.98
C SER A 267 -13.03 5.64 4.31
N PHE A 268 -12.86 5.03 5.47
CA PHE A 268 -13.84 4.17 6.10
C PHE A 268 -13.99 4.61 7.55
N LEU A 269 -15.11 5.19 7.92
CA LEU A 269 -15.35 5.74 9.26
C LEU A 269 -16.81 5.59 9.65
N ASN A 270 -17.08 5.14 10.88
CA ASN A 270 -18.43 4.96 11.42
C ASN A 270 -19.34 4.11 10.51
N GLY A 271 -18.79 3.04 9.91
CA GLY A 271 -19.52 2.13 9.04
C GLY A 271 -19.82 2.68 7.64
N ARG A 272 -19.23 3.81 7.25
CA ARG A 272 -19.44 4.43 5.93
C ARG A 272 -18.14 4.55 5.15
N ARG A 273 -18.24 4.31 3.85
CA ARG A 273 -17.17 4.57 2.88
C ARG A 273 -17.45 5.87 2.14
N PHE A 274 -16.41 6.65 1.98
CA PHE A 274 -16.48 7.90 1.24
C PHE A 274 -15.08 8.27 0.75
N CYS A 275 -15.00 9.17 -0.22
CA CYS A 275 -13.73 9.66 -0.74
C CYS A 275 -13.82 11.12 -1.15
N TYR A 276 -12.65 11.74 -1.30
CA TYR A 276 -12.55 12.98 -2.06
C TYR A 276 -12.47 12.68 -3.56
N GLY A 277 -13.05 13.54 -4.38
CA GLY A 277 -12.92 13.45 -5.83
C GLY A 277 -11.47 13.62 -6.32
N ARG A 278 -11.22 13.21 -7.56
CA ARG A 278 -9.90 13.36 -8.25
C ARG A 278 -9.73 14.80 -8.76
N ASP A 279 -9.89 15.80 -7.90
CA ASP A 279 -9.84 17.22 -8.22
C ASP A 279 -9.41 18.05 -7.01
N LEU A 280 -8.39 18.92 -7.19
CA LEU A 280 -7.85 19.76 -6.12
C LEU A 280 -8.85 20.81 -5.62
N LYS A 281 -9.67 21.38 -6.50
CA LYS A 281 -10.67 22.38 -6.13
C LYS A 281 -11.81 21.74 -5.34
N ALA A 282 -12.27 20.57 -5.77
CA ALA A 282 -13.28 19.81 -5.02
C ALA A 282 -12.76 19.43 -3.61
N PHE A 283 -11.48 19.10 -3.48
CA PHE A 283 -10.87 18.88 -2.17
C PHE A 283 -10.83 20.15 -1.31
N GLU A 284 -10.45 21.31 -1.89
CA GLU A 284 -10.48 22.60 -1.20
C GLU A 284 -11.88 22.94 -0.71
N GLU A 285 -12.91 22.78 -1.56
CA GLU A 285 -14.32 23.01 -1.26
C GLU A 285 -14.94 21.95 -0.32
N ASN A 286 -14.18 20.95 0.09
CA ASN A 286 -14.61 19.83 0.94
C ASN A 286 -15.75 18.99 0.34
N ILE A 287 -15.73 18.78 -0.97
CA ILE A 287 -16.72 17.95 -1.66
C ILE A 287 -16.35 16.47 -1.41
N ILE A 288 -17.21 15.81 -0.64
CA ILE A 288 -17.07 14.41 -0.26
C ILE A 288 -18.07 13.56 -1.06
N ILE A 289 -17.57 12.52 -1.71
CA ILE A 289 -18.36 11.56 -2.47
C ILE A 289 -18.66 10.38 -1.55
N GLN A 290 -19.94 10.08 -1.30
CA GLN A 290 -20.36 8.93 -0.53
C GLN A 290 -20.23 7.68 -1.40
N ASP A 291 -19.61 6.62 -0.85
CA ASP A 291 -19.36 5.34 -1.53
C ASP A 291 -20.14 4.18 -0.85
N GLY A 292 -21.15 4.53 -0.05
CA GLY A 292 -22.06 3.59 0.59
C GLY A 292 -21.69 3.20 2.01
N GLU A 293 -22.31 2.12 2.47
CA GLU A 293 -22.00 1.49 3.73
C GLU A 293 -20.81 0.54 3.57
N GLY A 294 -20.04 0.34 4.63
CA GLY A 294 -18.88 -0.55 4.64
C GLY A 294 -18.79 -1.34 5.94
N GLY A 295 -17.93 -2.33 5.95
CA GLY A 295 -17.69 -3.17 7.12
C GLY A 295 -18.72 -4.25 7.31
N ASP A 296 -19.50 -4.59 6.29
CA ASP A 296 -20.40 -5.74 6.28
C ASP A 296 -19.61 -7.08 6.20
N GLU A 297 -20.33 -8.18 6.25
CA GLU A 297 -19.75 -9.52 6.25
C GLU A 297 -19.01 -9.86 4.96
N GLU A 298 -19.60 -9.47 3.82
CA GLU A 298 -19.03 -9.74 2.51
C GLU A 298 -17.71 -9.00 2.32
N GLU A 299 -17.70 -7.73 2.67
CA GLU A 299 -16.48 -6.92 2.61
C GLU A 299 -15.41 -7.43 3.59
N TYR A 300 -15.79 -7.79 4.82
CA TYR A 300 -14.85 -8.35 5.78
C TYR A 300 -14.24 -9.67 5.29
N ILE A 301 -15.05 -10.59 4.73
CA ILE A 301 -14.55 -11.83 4.13
C ILE A 301 -13.60 -11.52 2.99
N MET A 302 -13.98 -10.62 2.08
CA MET A 302 -13.17 -10.22 0.93
C MET A 302 -11.81 -9.66 1.36
N LEU A 303 -11.81 -8.75 2.32
CA LEU A 303 -10.59 -8.09 2.80
C LEU A 303 -9.71 -9.03 3.62
N SER A 304 -10.29 -9.78 4.56
CA SER A 304 -9.55 -10.71 5.42
C SER A 304 -8.82 -11.78 4.61
N LEU A 305 -9.41 -12.26 3.52
CA LEU A 305 -8.79 -13.24 2.63
C LEU A 305 -7.60 -12.68 1.83
N ARG A 306 -7.34 -11.36 1.84
CA ARG A 306 -6.10 -10.80 1.29
C ARG A 306 -4.91 -10.99 2.21
N LEU A 307 -5.13 -11.27 3.49
CA LEU A 307 -4.08 -11.56 4.47
C LEU A 307 -3.68 -13.05 4.45
N LYS A 308 -2.43 -13.34 4.73
CA LYS A 308 -1.97 -14.72 4.95
C LYS A 308 -2.50 -15.29 6.28
N SER A 309 -2.89 -14.46 7.24
CA SER A 309 -3.71 -14.88 8.39
C SER A 309 -5.09 -15.37 7.97
N GLY A 310 -5.65 -14.84 6.88
CA GLY A 310 -6.91 -15.22 6.31
C GLY A 310 -8.12 -14.82 7.13
N LEU A 311 -9.24 -15.47 6.87
CA LEU A 311 -10.50 -15.33 7.58
C LEU A 311 -10.46 -16.13 8.88
N VAL A 312 -10.30 -15.45 10.01
CA VAL A 312 -10.27 -16.03 11.34
C VAL A 312 -11.71 -16.18 11.86
N PHE A 313 -12.17 -17.41 12.05
CA PHE A 313 -13.59 -17.69 12.34
C PHE A 313 -14.07 -17.08 13.65
N GLY A 314 -13.21 -17.09 14.70
CA GLY A 314 -13.56 -16.48 15.98
C GLY A 314 -13.68 -14.95 15.93
N GLU A 315 -12.90 -14.27 15.08
CA GLU A 315 -13.01 -12.83 14.86
C GLU A 315 -14.28 -12.49 14.09
N PHE A 316 -14.61 -13.29 13.06
CA PHE A 316 -15.85 -13.15 12.31
C PHE A 316 -17.07 -13.33 13.23
N GLU A 317 -17.12 -14.42 14.02
CA GLU A 317 -18.22 -14.69 14.96
C GLU A 317 -18.36 -13.58 16.01
N LYS A 318 -17.24 -13.05 16.52
CA LYS A 318 -17.25 -11.92 17.45
C LYS A 318 -17.80 -10.64 16.82
N ARG A 319 -17.47 -10.38 15.55
CA ARG A 319 -17.86 -9.14 14.85
C ARG A 319 -19.34 -9.15 14.45
N TYR A 320 -19.83 -10.29 13.92
CA TYR A 320 -21.16 -10.40 13.32
C TYR A 320 -22.16 -11.19 14.16
N GLN A 321 -21.74 -11.75 15.32
CA GLN A 321 -22.57 -12.49 16.27
C GLN A 321 -23.20 -13.79 15.70
N HIS A 322 -22.64 -14.32 14.60
CA HIS A 322 -22.98 -15.62 14.03
C HIS A 322 -21.78 -16.20 13.28
N ARG A 323 -21.88 -17.46 12.90
CA ARG A 323 -20.84 -18.19 12.17
C ARG A 323 -21.07 -18.11 10.67
N LEU A 324 -20.02 -18.38 9.90
CA LEU A 324 -20.12 -18.60 8.46
C LEU A 324 -21.20 -19.65 8.16
N SER A 325 -21.94 -19.46 7.08
CA SER A 325 -22.99 -20.38 6.67
C SER A 325 -22.42 -21.77 6.33
N PRO A 326 -23.23 -22.85 6.45
CA PRO A 326 -22.80 -24.19 6.03
C PRO A 326 -22.38 -24.23 4.55
N LEU A 327 -22.98 -23.39 3.71
CA LEU A 327 -22.63 -23.27 2.29
C LEU A 327 -21.23 -22.67 2.10
N GLN A 328 -20.93 -21.57 2.78
CA GLN A 328 -19.61 -20.94 2.74
C GLN A 328 -18.53 -21.92 3.25
N MET A 329 -18.77 -22.61 4.38
CA MET A 329 -17.83 -23.61 4.90
C MET A 329 -17.61 -24.77 3.93
N LYS A 330 -18.67 -25.24 3.24
CA LYS A 330 -18.55 -26.25 2.18
C LYS A 330 -17.72 -25.77 1.00
N LYS A 331 -17.92 -24.54 0.54
CA LYS A 331 -17.14 -23.91 -0.56
C LYS A 331 -15.67 -23.76 -0.15
N ILE A 332 -15.37 -23.24 1.03
CA ILE A 332 -14.00 -23.17 1.58
C ILE A 332 -13.34 -24.56 1.60
N GLY A 333 -14.06 -25.59 2.07
CA GLY A 333 -13.55 -26.96 2.07
C GLY A 333 -13.27 -27.51 0.66
N ASN A 334 -14.06 -27.11 -0.35
CA ASN A 334 -13.81 -27.47 -1.75
C ASN A 334 -12.53 -26.82 -2.27
N PHE A 335 -12.34 -25.53 -2.03
CA PHE A 335 -11.13 -24.80 -2.42
C PHE A 335 -9.89 -25.29 -1.69
N ALA A 336 -10.02 -25.70 -0.43
CA ALA A 336 -8.92 -26.31 0.31
C ALA A 336 -8.50 -27.67 -0.31
N ARG A 337 -9.45 -28.54 -0.68
CA ARG A 337 -9.17 -29.80 -1.37
C ARG A 337 -8.55 -29.58 -2.76
N ALA A 338 -8.90 -28.49 -3.43
CA ALA A 338 -8.31 -28.10 -4.71
C ALA A 338 -6.92 -27.45 -4.58
N GLY A 339 -6.43 -27.20 -3.35
CA GLY A 339 -5.11 -26.62 -3.09
C GLY A 339 -5.04 -25.10 -3.20
N PHE A 340 -6.17 -24.40 -3.30
CA PHE A 340 -6.22 -22.94 -3.34
C PHE A 340 -6.30 -22.30 -1.95
N MET A 341 -6.77 -23.05 -0.95
CA MET A 341 -6.88 -22.57 0.42
C MET A 341 -6.27 -23.56 1.41
N GLU A 342 -5.81 -23.04 2.54
CA GLU A 342 -5.51 -23.79 3.75
C GLU A 342 -6.70 -23.60 4.69
N LEU A 343 -7.17 -24.69 5.31
CA LEU A 343 -8.31 -24.70 6.23
C LEU A 343 -7.94 -25.49 7.49
N ASP A 344 -8.09 -24.87 8.64
CA ASP A 344 -8.03 -25.53 9.94
C ASP A 344 -9.28 -25.19 10.80
N SER A 345 -9.28 -25.57 12.08
CA SER A 345 -10.39 -25.31 12.99
C SER A 345 -10.57 -23.83 13.38
N LYS A 346 -9.64 -22.97 13.06
CA LYS A 346 -9.62 -21.57 13.48
C LYS A 346 -9.75 -20.59 12.33
N ARG A 347 -9.28 -20.95 11.12
CA ARG A 347 -9.20 -20.03 9.98
C ARG A 347 -9.22 -20.73 8.63
N ALA A 348 -9.49 -19.93 7.60
CA ALA A 348 -9.24 -20.27 6.21
C ALA A 348 -8.38 -19.15 5.56
N CYS A 349 -7.33 -19.51 4.84
CA CYS A 349 -6.49 -18.53 4.14
C CYS A 349 -6.04 -19.07 2.77
N PHE A 350 -5.64 -18.18 1.87
CA PHE A 350 -5.12 -18.59 0.57
C PHE A 350 -3.73 -19.20 0.65
N THR A 351 -3.52 -20.22 -0.20
CA THR A 351 -2.17 -20.63 -0.62
C THR A 351 -1.60 -19.60 -1.60
N PRO A 352 -0.30 -19.61 -1.90
CA PRO A 352 0.24 -18.77 -2.98
C PRO A 352 -0.50 -18.95 -4.33
N LYS A 353 -0.91 -20.19 -4.67
CA LYS A 353 -1.75 -20.46 -5.86
C LYS A 353 -3.15 -19.88 -5.73
N GLY A 354 -3.70 -19.89 -4.52
CA GLY A 354 -5.00 -19.31 -4.24
C GLY A 354 -5.03 -17.80 -4.40
N PHE A 355 -3.95 -17.10 -4.04
CA PHE A 355 -3.87 -15.65 -4.24
C PHE A 355 -3.95 -15.26 -5.73
N LEU A 356 -3.40 -16.05 -6.65
CA LEU A 356 -3.49 -15.79 -8.10
C LEU A 356 -4.94 -15.78 -8.61
N VAL A 357 -5.81 -16.56 -8.02
CA VAL A 357 -7.23 -16.70 -8.40
C VAL A 357 -8.18 -16.16 -7.34
N SER A 358 -7.66 -15.35 -6.42
CA SER A 358 -8.40 -14.91 -5.23
C SER A 358 -9.70 -14.17 -5.55
N ASN A 359 -9.76 -13.35 -6.60
CA ASN A 359 -10.98 -12.65 -7.00
C ASN A 359 -12.10 -13.64 -7.36
N ALA A 360 -11.79 -14.66 -8.16
CA ALA A 360 -12.78 -15.67 -8.56
C ALA A 360 -13.26 -16.51 -7.36
N VAL A 361 -12.32 -16.90 -6.49
CA VAL A 361 -12.67 -17.67 -5.27
C VAL A 361 -13.50 -16.83 -4.30
N ILE A 362 -13.16 -15.57 -4.07
CA ILE A 362 -13.92 -14.65 -3.21
C ILE A 362 -15.33 -14.45 -3.78
N SER A 363 -15.46 -14.12 -5.07
CA SER A 363 -16.77 -13.97 -5.71
C SER A 363 -17.65 -15.21 -5.53
N GLU A 364 -17.08 -16.42 -5.68
CA GLU A 364 -17.81 -17.66 -5.47
C GLU A 364 -18.21 -17.87 -4.00
N LEU A 365 -17.40 -17.42 -3.03
CA LEU A 365 -17.71 -17.54 -1.60
C LEU A 365 -18.86 -16.61 -1.15
N LEU A 366 -19.02 -15.47 -1.83
CA LEU A 366 -20.02 -14.45 -1.48
C LEU A 366 -21.39 -14.69 -2.13
N VAL A 367 -21.47 -15.57 -3.11
CA VAL A 367 -22.74 -16.04 -3.71
C VAL A 367 -23.23 -17.30 -3.00
#